data_e018157b3b0d9522e4fb83ee9776c9c5
#
_entry.id   e018157b3b0d9522e4fb83ee9776c9c5
#
_cell.length_a   1.000
_cell.length_b   1.000
_cell.length_c   1.000
_cell.angle_alpha   90.00
_cell.angle_beta   90.00
_cell.angle_gamma   90.00
#
_symmetry.space_group_name_H-M   'P 1'
#
loop_
_entity.id
_entity.type
_entity.pdbx_description
1 polymer ?
#
loop_
_entity_poly.entity_id
_entity_poly.type
_entity_poly.pdbx_seq_one_letter_code
_entity_poly.pdbx_strand_id
1 'polypeptide(L)'
;MRRYLAFGTLINIAIIGFGILGCQKESELEPAFSADCLVKATANNGQIVAGAYLITYQQPQVLSGGQQARVAAAEVLAEQFLSKRKIANAEARVIASGEQTTFLANLTESESVKLQEDPSVSIVEPDRIMSICSCVDITTTSTLTWNTTQTGYGRGDLQTTKTAWIIDTGIDLDHPDLKVDAARSKSFISGQTSADDENGHGTHVAGIIGALNNNIGTTGVASGATLVSLRVLDDGGEGRLSGIVQAVNYVVQNGQAGDVVNMSLGGEGLSTTLERAIIRGAEAGILFALAAGNDGKDVENYSPARVNHANVFTVSAMNQNNQFASFSNYGASIDVCAYGVRIVSAYMNGRYATLSGTSMAAPHVSGLLLIRGSNLPMHGAVSGDPDGAPDPMAGEGE
;
A
#
# COMPACT_ATOMS: atom_id res chain seq x y z
N MET A 1 -72.20 77.98 14.12
CA MET A 1 -72.08 78.06 12.63
C MET A 1 -70.68 77.66 12.20
N ARG A 2 -70.63 76.85 11.15
CA ARG A 2 -69.44 76.45 10.39
C ARG A 2 -68.47 75.38 11.01
N ARG A 3 -68.59 74.25 10.47
CA ARG A 3 -67.65 73.14 10.51
C ARG A 3 -66.34 73.48 9.80
N TYR A 4 -65.22 73.01 10.29
CA TYR A 4 -64.08 72.67 9.46
C TYR A 4 -63.45 71.33 9.93
N LEU A 5 -63.36 70.45 8.98
CA LEU A 5 -62.63 69.20 9.09
C LEU A 5 -61.12 69.49 9.14
N ALA A 6 -60.42 68.83 10.02
CA ALA A 6 -58.95 68.73 9.96
C ALA A 6 -58.49 67.33 9.66
N PHE A 7 -57.83 67.23 8.56
CA PHE A 7 -57.10 66.00 8.12
C PHE A 7 -55.89 65.81 9.03
N GLY A 8 -55.81 64.62 9.65
CA GLY A 8 -54.62 64.18 10.38
C GLY A 8 -53.70 63.41 9.50
N THR A 9 -52.48 63.90 9.34
CA THR A 9 -51.39 63.27 8.61
C THR A 9 -50.64 62.36 9.58
N LEU A 10 -50.71 61.06 9.34
CA LEU A 10 -49.90 60.00 10.03
C LEU A 10 -48.45 60.10 9.51
N ILE A 11 -47.50 60.44 10.33
CA ILE A 11 -46.09 60.36 10.08
C ILE A 11 -45.63 58.98 10.49
N ASN A 12 -45.33 58.17 9.52
CA ASN A 12 -44.63 56.89 9.74
C ASN A 12 -43.15 57.14 10.00
N ILE A 13 -42.70 56.94 11.24
CA ILE A 13 -41.30 56.89 11.60
C ILE A 13 -40.78 55.51 11.28
N ALA A 14 -40.03 55.37 10.16
CA ALA A 14 -39.27 54.15 9.86
C ALA A 14 -38.06 54.10 10.78
N ILE A 15 -38.06 53.16 11.73
CA ILE A 15 -36.90 52.82 12.52
C ILE A 15 -35.99 51.96 11.62
N ILE A 16 -34.89 52.52 11.11
CA ILE A 16 -33.83 51.78 10.42
C ILE A 16 -33.04 51.05 11.51
N GLY A 17 -33.39 49.77 11.71
CA GLY A 17 -32.59 48.87 12.50
C GLY A 17 -31.32 48.55 11.72
N PHE A 18 -30.16 49.00 12.19
CA PHE A 18 -28.86 48.53 11.76
C PHE A 18 -28.74 47.07 12.23
N GLY A 19 -29.09 46.13 11.35
CA GLY A 19 -28.74 44.72 11.51
C GLY A 19 -27.24 44.61 11.39
N ILE A 20 -26.56 44.24 12.49
CA ILE A 20 -25.20 43.74 12.47
C ILE A 20 -25.27 42.39 11.73
N LEU A 21 -24.89 42.37 10.43
CA LEU A 21 -24.56 41.13 9.75
C LEU A 21 -23.31 40.56 10.44
N GLY A 22 -23.53 39.71 11.45
CA GLY A 22 -22.54 38.78 11.88
C GLY A 22 -22.25 37.86 10.68
N CYS A 23 -21.01 37.87 10.19
CA CYS A 23 -20.52 36.79 9.36
C CYS A 23 -20.72 35.49 10.14
N GLN A 24 -21.83 34.82 9.90
CA GLN A 24 -21.88 33.39 10.12
C GLN A 24 -20.84 32.79 9.15
N LYS A 25 -19.73 32.33 9.71
CA LYS A 25 -18.88 31.35 9.05
C LYS A 25 -19.85 30.26 8.62
N GLU A 26 -20.13 30.18 7.33
CA GLU A 26 -20.71 28.99 6.76
C GLU A 26 -19.77 27.87 7.21
N SER A 27 -20.25 27.00 8.11
CA SER A 27 -19.62 25.72 8.31
C SER A 27 -19.70 25.07 6.94
N GLU A 28 -18.55 24.98 6.25
CA GLU A 28 -18.41 24.06 5.13
C GLU A 28 -18.91 22.72 5.66
N LEU A 29 -20.11 22.35 5.27
CA LEU A 29 -20.64 21.01 5.42
C LEU A 29 -19.65 20.17 4.63
N GLU A 30 -18.73 19.50 5.35
CA GLU A 30 -17.93 18.44 4.73
C GLU A 30 -18.89 17.56 3.94
N PRO A 31 -18.66 17.33 2.64
CA PRO A 31 -19.52 16.45 1.87
C PRO A 31 -19.59 15.14 2.64
N ALA A 32 -20.80 14.76 3.05
CA ALA A 32 -21.04 13.49 3.69
C ALA A 32 -20.45 12.43 2.75
N PHE A 33 -19.46 11.67 3.23
CA PHE A 33 -19.00 10.48 2.52
C PHE A 33 -20.25 9.70 2.11
N SER A 34 -20.36 9.37 0.83
CA SER A 34 -21.45 8.49 0.43
C SER A 34 -21.28 7.22 1.26
N ALA A 35 -22.34 6.76 1.90
CA ALA A 35 -22.35 5.54 2.70
C ALA A 35 -21.91 4.30 1.87
N ASP A 36 -21.83 4.44 0.55
CA ASP A 36 -21.44 3.43 -0.42
C ASP A 36 -19.92 3.39 -0.68
N CYS A 37 -19.15 4.38 -0.19
CA CYS A 37 -17.70 4.37 -0.30
C CYS A 37 -17.09 3.58 0.87
N LEU A 38 -17.29 2.27 0.84
CA LEU A 38 -16.65 1.36 1.79
C LEU A 38 -15.24 1.05 1.28
N VAL A 39 -14.25 1.25 2.15
CA VAL A 39 -12.85 0.88 1.91
C VAL A 39 -12.74 -0.64 2.01
N LYS A 40 -13.27 -1.35 1.01
CA LYS A 40 -13.29 -2.82 0.97
C LYS A 40 -12.43 -3.34 -0.18
N ALA A 41 -11.79 -4.48 0.07
CA ALA A 41 -11.15 -5.26 -0.97
C ALA A 41 -12.14 -5.65 -2.07
N THR A 42 -11.63 -5.93 -3.27
CA THR A 42 -12.46 -6.47 -4.35
C THR A 42 -13.08 -7.82 -3.94
N ALA A 43 -14.18 -8.19 -4.59
CA ALA A 43 -14.88 -9.44 -4.28
C ALA A 43 -14.01 -10.70 -4.48
N ASN A 44 -12.93 -10.59 -5.24
CA ASN A 44 -12.02 -11.70 -5.57
C ASN A 44 -10.84 -11.81 -4.59
N ASN A 45 -10.67 -10.85 -3.65
CA ASN A 45 -9.54 -10.86 -2.72
C ASN A 45 -9.48 -12.17 -1.91
N GLY A 46 -8.31 -12.78 -1.87
CA GLY A 46 -8.09 -14.08 -1.23
C GLY A 46 -8.55 -15.29 -2.05
N GLN A 47 -9.22 -15.12 -3.20
CA GLN A 47 -9.71 -16.21 -4.03
C GLN A 47 -8.55 -17.05 -4.60
N ILE A 48 -8.67 -18.37 -4.49
CA ILE A 48 -7.71 -19.30 -5.07
C ILE A 48 -7.81 -19.30 -6.60
N VAL A 49 -6.66 -19.18 -7.26
CA VAL A 49 -6.54 -19.37 -8.71
C VAL A 49 -6.56 -20.85 -9.00
N ALA A 50 -7.65 -21.34 -9.58
CA ALA A 50 -7.86 -22.78 -9.79
C ALA A 50 -6.70 -23.43 -10.55
N GLY A 51 -6.16 -24.52 -10.00
CA GLY A 51 -5.10 -25.30 -10.61
C GLY A 51 -3.69 -24.68 -10.56
N ALA A 52 -3.54 -23.44 -10.12
CA ALA A 52 -2.23 -22.79 -10.02
C ALA A 52 -1.66 -22.93 -8.61
N TYR A 53 -0.43 -23.42 -8.51
CA TYR A 53 0.25 -23.68 -7.23
C TYR A 53 1.67 -23.12 -7.23
N LEU A 54 2.06 -22.55 -6.08
CA LEU A 54 3.44 -22.18 -5.74
C LEU A 54 4.10 -23.36 -5.03
N ILE A 55 5.20 -23.84 -5.57
CA ILE A 55 5.98 -24.98 -5.05
C ILE A 55 7.37 -24.49 -4.69
N THR A 56 7.77 -24.67 -3.42
CA THR A 56 9.14 -24.40 -2.97
C THR A 56 9.83 -25.70 -2.63
N TYR A 57 10.96 -25.97 -3.26
CA TYR A 57 11.73 -27.20 -3.05
C TYR A 57 13.22 -26.90 -2.83
N GLN A 58 13.92 -27.85 -2.18
CA GLN A 58 15.35 -27.80 -2.01
C GLN A 58 16.05 -28.00 -3.34
N GLN A 59 16.79 -27.02 -3.81
CA GLN A 59 17.51 -27.11 -5.07
C GLN A 59 18.75 -28.01 -4.92
N PRO A 60 18.94 -28.96 -5.84
CA PRO A 60 20.03 -29.96 -5.69
C PRO A 60 21.43 -29.40 -5.94
N GLN A 61 21.53 -28.19 -6.53
CA GLN A 61 22.82 -27.58 -6.86
C GLN A 61 22.74 -26.05 -6.90
N VAL A 62 23.84 -25.39 -6.58
CA VAL A 62 23.96 -23.95 -6.70
C VAL A 62 24.08 -23.57 -8.18
N LEU A 63 23.20 -22.68 -8.65
CA LEU A 63 23.21 -22.18 -10.03
C LEU A 63 24.25 -21.08 -10.20
N SER A 64 25.08 -21.19 -11.24
CA SER A 64 26.11 -20.22 -11.61
C SER A 64 25.69 -19.39 -12.83
N GLY A 65 26.28 -18.19 -12.99
CA GLY A 65 26.04 -17.30 -14.13
C GLY A 65 25.23 -16.06 -13.77
N GLY A 66 24.92 -15.24 -14.78
CA GLY A 66 24.08 -14.06 -14.64
C GLY A 66 22.63 -14.42 -14.31
N GLN A 67 21.84 -13.45 -13.87
CA GLN A 67 20.46 -13.67 -13.39
C GLN A 67 19.58 -14.46 -14.38
N GLN A 68 19.56 -14.07 -15.66
CA GLN A 68 18.78 -14.76 -16.69
C GLN A 68 19.20 -16.25 -16.86
N ALA A 69 20.52 -16.50 -16.85
CA ALA A 69 21.03 -17.87 -16.97
C ALA A 69 20.63 -18.74 -15.76
N ARG A 70 20.64 -18.17 -14.56
CA ARG A 70 20.21 -18.87 -13.35
C ARG A 70 18.71 -19.17 -13.37
N VAL A 71 17.88 -18.21 -13.79
CA VAL A 71 16.43 -18.42 -13.91
C VAL A 71 16.13 -19.53 -14.93
N ALA A 72 16.70 -19.47 -16.14
CA ALA A 72 16.50 -20.49 -17.15
C ALA A 72 16.98 -21.89 -16.69
N ALA A 73 18.11 -21.96 -15.99
CA ALA A 73 18.58 -23.20 -15.41
C ALA A 73 17.66 -23.74 -14.29
N ALA A 74 17.10 -22.84 -13.48
CA ALA A 74 16.13 -23.20 -12.44
C ALA A 74 14.81 -23.70 -13.04
N GLU A 75 14.34 -23.14 -14.14
CA GLU A 75 13.14 -23.62 -14.87
C GLU A 75 13.34 -25.04 -15.38
N VAL A 76 14.47 -25.32 -16.04
CA VAL A 76 14.81 -26.66 -16.49
C VAL A 76 14.85 -27.66 -15.32
N LEU A 77 15.41 -27.27 -14.18
CA LEU A 77 15.45 -28.14 -13.00
C LEU A 77 14.06 -28.34 -12.38
N ALA A 78 13.20 -27.34 -12.37
CA ALA A 78 11.83 -27.44 -11.89
C ALA A 78 10.98 -28.36 -12.79
N GLU A 79 11.13 -28.26 -14.11
CA GLU A 79 10.49 -29.21 -15.06
C GLU A 79 10.98 -30.64 -14.88
N GLN A 80 12.30 -30.85 -14.71
CA GLN A 80 12.86 -32.15 -14.40
C GLN A 80 12.38 -32.72 -13.07
N PHE A 81 12.22 -31.83 -12.07
CA PHE A 81 11.68 -32.15 -10.75
C PHE A 81 10.26 -32.71 -10.88
N LEU A 82 9.37 -32.03 -11.63
CA LEU A 82 7.99 -32.44 -11.88
C LEU A 82 7.94 -33.75 -12.70
N SER A 83 8.73 -33.85 -13.77
CA SER A 83 8.78 -35.01 -14.63
C SER A 83 9.19 -36.30 -13.88
N LYS A 84 10.19 -36.25 -13.00
CA LYS A 84 10.59 -37.35 -12.13
C LYS A 84 9.46 -37.87 -11.24
N ARG A 85 8.48 -37.02 -10.91
CA ARG A 85 7.30 -37.32 -10.09
C ARG A 85 6.08 -37.71 -10.90
N LYS A 86 6.27 -37.91 -12.21
CA LYS A 86 5.22 -38.26 -13.19
C LYS A 86 4.11 -37.21 -13.30
N ILE A 87 4.44 -35.94 -13.01
CA ILE A 87 3.59 -34.79 -13.30
C ILE A 87 3.98 -34.34 -14.71
N ALA A 88 3.14 -34.73 -15.68
CA ALA A 88 3.38 -34.44 -17.10
C ALA A 88 2.70 -33.12 -17.50
N ASN A 89 3.34 -32.41 -18.44
CA ASN A 89 2.80 -31.19 -19.07
C ASN A 89 2.57 -29.98 -18.12
N ALA A 90 3.20 -29.96 -16.95
CA ALA A 90 3.20 -28.78 -16.10
C ALA A 90 4.40 -27.90 -16.50
N GLU A 91 4.14 -26.78 -17.15
CA GLU A 91 5.15 -25.72 -17.33
C GLU A 91 5.51 -25.16 -15.97
N ALA A 92 6.79 -25.12 -15.65
CA ALA A 92 7.30 -24.55 -14.41
C ALA A 92 7.84 -23.15 -14.68
N ARG A 93 7.20 -22.13 -14.11
CA ARG A 93 7.70 -20.76 -14.16
C ARG A 93 8.37 -20.40 -12.83
N VAL A 94 9.67 -20.16 -12.86
CA VAL A 94 10.43 -19.81 -11.67
C VAL A 94 10.03 -18.43 -11.14
N ILE A 95 9.69 -18.40 -9.85
CA ILE A 95 9.33 -17.19 -9.08
C ILE A 95 10.53 -16.68 -8.28
N ALA A 96 11.28 -17.60 -7.68
CA ALA A 96 12.48 -17.31 -6.92
C ALA A 96 13.48 -18.45 -7.02
N SER A 97 14.77 -18.14 -7.08
CA SER A 97 15.86 -19.11 -7.07
C SER A 97 16.97 -18.68 -6.11
N GLY A 98 17.50 -19.65 -5.34
CA GLY A 98 18.54 -19.44 -4.34
C GLY A 98 18.93 -20.77 -3.73
N GLU A 99 19.06 -20.87 -2.41
CA GLU A 99 19.20 -22.14 -1.69
C GLU A 99 17.96 -23.04 -1.88
N GLN A 100 16.79 -22.42 -2.00
CA GLN A 100 15.56 -23.05 -2.41
C GLN A 100 15.05 -22.39 -3.69
N THR A 101 14.33 -23.15 -4.50
CA THR A 101 13.64 -22.63 -5.69
C THR A 101 12.13 -22.67 -5.46
N THR A 102 11.48 -21.54 -5.71
CA THR A 102 10.03 -21.43 -5.78
C THR A 102 9.61 -21.28 -7.24
N PHE A 103 8.68 -22.10 -7.70
CA PHE A 103 8.11 -22.01 -9.03
C PHE A 103 6.59 -22.13 -9.01
N LEU A 104 5.95 -21.52 -9.99
CA LEU A 104 4.52 -21.66 -10.27
C LEU A 104 4.33 -22.80 -11.26
N ALA A 105 3.38 -23.70 -10.99
CA ALA A 105 2.96 -24.74 -11.92
C ALA A 105 1.46 -25.00 -11.86
N ASN A 106 0.90 -25.46 -12.98
CA ASN A 106 -0.48 -25.93 -13.01
C ASN A 106 -0.53 -27.40 -12.59
N LEU A 107 -1.26 -27.66 -11.49
CA LEU A 107 -1.39 -28.99 -10.90
C LEU A 107 -2.85 -29.33 -10.64
N THR A 108 -3.16 -30.61 -10.69
CA THR A 108 -4.39 -31.14 -10.09
C THR A 108 -4.25 -31.18 -8.57
N GLU A 109 -5.36 -31.20 -7.84
CA GLU A 109 -5.36 -31.33 -6.38
C GLU A 109 -4.60 -32.59 -5.92
N SER A 110 -4.76 -33.72 -6.62
CA SER A 110 -4.04 -34.95 -6.27
C SER A 110 -2.52 -34.85 -6.50
N GLU A 111 -2.07 -34.05 -7.45
CA GLU A 111 -0.63 -33.81 -7.69
C GLU A 111 -0.06 -32.86 -6.63
N SER A 112 -0.81 -31.84 -6.21
CA SER A 112 -0.37 -30.95 -5.15
C SER A 112 -0.21 -31.69 -3.82
N VAL A 113 -1.15 -32.57 -3.46
CA VAL A 113 -1.05 -33.42 -2.25
C VAL A 113 0.17 -34.33 -2.31
N LYS A 114 0.44 -34.96 -3.46
CA LYS A 114 1.66 -35.80 -3.63
C LYS A 114 2.96 -35.04 -3.45
N LEU A 115 2.97 -33.75 -3.89
CA LEU A 115 4.13 -32.89 -3.70
C LEU A 115 4.30 -32.44 -2.24
N GLN A 116 3.21 -32.27 -1.49
CA GLN A 116 3.27 -31.98 -0.06
C GLN A 116 3.92 -33.11 0.76
N GLU A 117 3.77 -34.36 0.31
CA GLU A 117 4.36 -35.53 0.95
C GLU A 117 5.84 -35.75 0.59
N ASP A 118 6.37 -35.03 -0.40
CA ASP A 118 7.75 -35.18 -0.86
C ASP A 118 8.72 -34.46 0.10
N PRO A 119 9.69 -35.16 0.70
CA PRO A 119 10.61 -34.59 1.69
C PRO A 119 11.54 -33.48 1.13
N SER A 120 11.68 -33.41 -0.20
CA SER A 120 12.44 -32.31 -0.84
C SER A 120 11.63 -31.05 -1.06
N VAL A 121 10.31 -31.10 -0.83
CA VAL A 121 9.38 -29.95 -0.96
C VAL A 121 9.15 -29.35 0.41
N SER A 122 9.32 -28.06 0.52
CA SER A 122 9.12 -27.33 1.78
C SER A 122 7.77 -26.63 1.84
N ILE A 123 7.21 -26.23 0.68
CA ILE A 123 5.91 -25.54 0.57
C ILE A 123 5.21 -26.00 -0.71
N VAL A 124 3.91 -26.25 -0.62
CA VAL A 124 2.96 -26.29 -1.74
C VAL A 124 1.75 -25.49 -1.31
N GLU A 125 1.49 -24.39 -1.97
CA GLU A 125 0.33 -23.54 -1.67
C GLU A 125 -0.34 -23.04 -2.96
N PRO A 126 -1.66 -22.83 -2.96
CA PRO A 126 -2.36 -22.30 -4.13
C PRO A 126 -1.96 -20.86 -4.40
N ASP A 127 -1.87 -20.47 -5.68
CA ASP A 127 -1.81 -19.06 -6.08
C ASP A 127 -3.15 -18.39 -5.77
N ARG A 128 -3.12 -17.11 -5.39
CA ARG A 128 -4.30 -16.35 -4.93
C ARG A 128 -4.39 -14.99 -5.59
N ILE A 129 -5.59 -14.47 -5.67
CA ILE A 129 -5.84 -13.06 -5.99
C ILE A 129 -5.59 -12.21 -4.73
N MET A 130 -4.82 -11.17 -4.89
CA MET A 130 -4.60 -10.14 -3.88
C MET A 130 -5.10 -8.81 -4.44
N SER A 131 -5.66 -7.96 -3.60
CA SER A 131 -6.22 -6.69 -4.06
C SER A 131 -5.95 -5.53 -3.11
N ILE A 132 -6.16 -4.33 -3.64
CA ILE A 132 -6.21 -3.08 -2.88
C ILE A 132 -7.65 -2.80 -2.44
N CYS A 133 -7.78 -1.86 -1.51
CA CYS A 133 -9.07 -1.33 -1.07
C CYS A 133 -8.92 0.16 -0.80
N SER A 134 -9.60 0.99 -1.58
CA SER A 134 -9.65 2.43 -1.35
C SER A 134 -10.86 3.08 -2.03
N CYS A 135 -11.33 4.19 -1.46
CA CYS A 135 -12.27 5.09 -2.10
C CYS A 135 -11.53 6.27 -2.70
N VAL A 136 -11.86 6.64 -3.92
CA VAL A 136 -11.18 7.70 -4.68
C VAL A 136 -12.08 8.92 -4.80
N ASP A 137 -11.58 10.10 -4.40
CA ASP A 137 -12.19 11.39 -4.66
C ASP A 137 -11.15 12.31 -5.30
N ILE A 138 -11.38 12.70 -6.56
CA ILE A 138 -10.47 13.59 -7.30
C ILE A 138 -10.58 14.99 -6.72
N THR A 139 -9.47 15.56 -6.29
CA THR A 139 -9.43 16.77 -5.50
C THR A 139 -8.46 17.84 -6.04
N THR A 140 -8.61 19.05 -5.57
CA THR A 140 -7.63 20.14 -5.68
C THR A 140 -6.67 20.07 -4.50
N THR A 141 -5.42 20.53 -4.70
CA THR A 141 -4.34 20.29 -3.77
C THR A 141 -3.88 21.52 -3.00
N SER A 142 -3.25 21.27 -1.86
CA SER A 142 -2.37 22.17 -1.13
C SER A 142 -1.00 21.53 -1.04
N THR A 143 0.06 22.30 -1.29
CA THR A 143 1.45 21.79 -1.33
C THR A 143 1.89 21.11 -0.04
N LEU A 144 1.38 21.52 1.10
CA LEU A 144 1.63 20.89 2.39
C LEU A 144 0.30 20.43 2.99
N THR A 145 0.04 19.16 2.95
CA THR A 145 -1.17 18.54 3.48
C THR A 145 -1.10 18.36 5.00
N TRP A 146 -2.25 18.31 5.65
CA TRP A 146 -2.35 18.18 7.10
C TRP A 146 -1.66 16.91 7.61
N ASN A 147 -1.78 15.80 6.89
CA ASN A 147 -1.19 14.51 7.26
C ASN A 147 0.34 14.56 7.29
N THR A 148 0.96 15.17 6.27
CA THR A 148 2.42 15.36 6.23
C THR A 148 2.88 16.29 7.35
N THR A 149 2.14 17.36 7.63
CA THR A 149 2.44 18.28 8.73
C THR A 149 2.38 17.58 10.08
N GLN A 150 1.34 16.80 10.35
CA GLN A 150 1.16 16.08 11.62
C GLN A 150 2.14 14.91 11.77
N THR A 151 2.57 14.30 10.69
CA THR A 151 3.65 13.31 10.71
C THR A 151 5.00 13.94 11.09
N GLY A 152 5.14 15.27 10.94
CA GLY A 152 6.31 16.04 11.36
C GLY A 152 7.40 16.22 10.29
N TYR A 153 7.16 15.76 9.06
CA TYR A 153 8.11 15.80 7.94
C TYR A 153 7.54 16.49 6.70
N GLY A 154 8.25 16.42 5.58
CA GLY A 154 7.84 17.06 4.31
C GLY A 154 8.38 18.47 4.13
N ARG A 155 9.45 18.87 4.85
CA ARG A 155 10.00 20.23 4.85
C ARG A 155 11.18 20.45 3.92
N GLY A 156 11.50 19.51 3.04
CA GLY A 156 12.62 19.67 2.11
C GLY A 156 12.94 18.39 1.37
N ASP A 157 13.78 18.51 0.35
CA ASP A 157 14.21 17.35 -0.42
C ASP A 157 15.14 16.46 0.40
N LEU A 158 14.81 15.18 0.43
CA LEU A 158 15.61 14.18 1.13
C LEU A 158 16.90 13.92 0.38
N GLN A 159 18.04 14.23 1.00
CA GLN A 159 19.36 13.88 0.51
C GLN A 159 19.70 12.44 0.94
N THR A 160 19.12 11.46 0.26
CA THR A 160 19.38 10.04 0.54
C THR A 160 19.73 9.28 -0.74
N THR A 161 20.54 8.23 -0.61
CA THR A 161 20.79 7.24 -1.66
C THR A 161 19.82 6.06 -1.59
N LYS A 162 18.92 6.06 -0.59
CA LYS A 162 17.93 5.00 -0.39
C LYS A 162 16.75 5.16 -1.34
N THR A 163 16.14 4.05 -1.65
CA THR A 163 15.03 3.94 -2.59
C THR A 163 13.78 3.46 -1.87
N ALA A 164 12.63 4.04 -2.23
CA ALA A 164 11.33 3.46 -1.96
C ALA A 164 10.91 2.55 -3.12
N TRP A 165 10.64 1.30 -2.84
CA TRP A 165 10.12 0.31 -3.77
C TRP A 165 8.62 0.15 -3.51
N ILE A 166 7.79 0.52 -4.47
CA ILE A 166 6.33 0.50 -4.34
C ILE A 166 5.79 -0.73 -5.08
N ILE A 167 5.34 -1.74 -4.32
CA ILE A 167 4.71 -2.97 -4.85
C ILE A 167 3.21 -2.73 -4.84
N ASP A 168 2.64 -2.36 -6.01
CA ASP A 168 1.26 -1.85 -6.13
C ASP A 168 0.73 -1.93 -7.58
N THR A 169 -0.21 -1.04 -7.97
CA THR A 169 -0.81 -0.92 -9.32
C THR A 169 0.12 -0.31 -10.36
N GLY A 170 1.28 0.17 -9.96
CA GLY A 170 2.20 0.97 -10.77
C GLY A 170 2.47 2.32 -10.13
N ILE A 171 3.23 3.16 -10.80
CA ILE A 171 3.36 4.60 -10.53
C ILE A 171 3.23 5.31 -11.89
N ASP A 172 2.53 6.44 -11.95
CA ASP A 172 2.56 7.35 -13.09
C ASP A 172 4.01 7.83 -13.30
N LEU A 173 4.69 7.24 -14.30
CA LEU A 173 6.15 7.32 -14.47
C LEU A 173 6.63 8.72 -14.86
N ASP A 174 5.74 9.56 -15.36
CA ASP A 174 6.03 10.94 -15.78
C ASP A 174 5.26 12.00 -14.95
N HIS A 175 4.71 11.59 -13.79
CA HIS A 175 4.00 12.49 -12.87
C HIS A 175 4.90 13.65 -12.43
N PRO A 176 4.48 14.93 -12.66
CA PRO A 176 5.35 16.09 -12.45
C PRO A 176 5.78 16.33 -11.00
N ASP A 177 5.11 15.68 -10.06
CA ASP A 177 5.33 15.82 -8.61
C ASP A 177 6.12 14.63 -8.01
N LEU A 178 6.58 13.68 -8.83
CA LEU A 178 7.27 12.47 -8.38
C LEU A 178 8.63 12.30 -9.03
N LYS A 179 9.59 11.75 -8.26
CA LYS A 179 10.91 11.36 -8.78
C LYS A 179 10.97 9.86 -8.97
N VAL A 180 10.47 9.39 -10.11
CA VAL A 180 10.39 7.96 -10.44
C VAL A 180 11.63 7.49 -11.21
N ASP A 181 12.23 6.40 -10.76
CA ASP A 181 13.28 5.68 -11.51
C ASP A 181 12.64 4.64 -12.42
N ALA A 182 12.25 5.08 -13.62
CA ALA A 182 11.63 4.23 -14.63
C ALA A 182 12.55 3.08 -15.10
N ALA A 183 13.87 3.25 -15.00
CA ALA A 183 14.82 2.22 -15.46
C ALA A 183 14.84 0.97 -14.56
N ARG A 184 14.60 1.14 -13.27
CA ARG A 184 14.46 0.04 -12.30
C ARG A 184 13.01 -0.42 -12.12
N SER A 185 12.06 0.37 -12.62
CA SER A 185 10.63 0.05 -12.53
C SER A 185 10.25 -1.13 -13.43
N LYS A 186 9.33 -1.97 -12.97
CA LYS A 186 9.01 -3.23 -13.64
C LYS A 186 7.59 -3.71 -13.38
N SER A 187 6.95 -4.33 -14.39
CA SER A 187 5.70 -5.07 -14.24
C SER A 187 5.95 -6.57 -13.99
N PHE A 188 5.14 -7.15 -13.12
CA PHE A 188 5.07 -8.58 -12.83
C PHE A 188 3.70 -9.18 -13.21
N ILE A 189 2.91 -8.42 -13.94
CA ILE A 189 1.63 -8.88 -14.49
C ILE A 189 1.93 -9.65 -15.79
N SER A 190 1.35 -10.83 -15.92
CA SER A 190 1.53 -11.67 -17.11
C SER A 190 1.02 -10.95 -18.37
N GLY A 191 1.89 -10.86 -19.38
CA GLY A 191 1.57 -10.19 -20.65
C GLY A 191 1.67 -8.67 -20.64
N GLN A 192 1.99 -8.03 -19.51
CA GLN A 192 2.20 -6.59 -19.40
C GLN A 192 3.66 -6.28 -19.08
N THR A 193 4.25 -5.32 -19.77
CA THR A 193 5.65 -4.90 -19.57
C THR A 193 5.80 -3.53 -18.93
N SER A 194 4.77 -2.69 -19.01
CA SER A 194 4.78 -1.34 -18.43
C SER A 194 4.57 -1.39 -16.91
N ALA A 195 5.40 -0.65 -16.19
CA ALA A 195 5.26 -0.38 -14.77
C ALA A 195 4.43 0.89 -14.48
N ASP A 196 3.90 1.51 -15.53
CA ASP A 196 3.05 2.68 -15.46
C ASP A 196 1.71 2.36 -14.79
N ASP A 197 1.15 3.33 -14.08
CA ASP A 197 -0.07 3.13 -13.30
C ASP A 197 -1.32 3.38 -14.15
N GLU A 198 -2.17 2.38 -14.25
CA GLU A 198 -3.46 2.46 -14.96
C GLU A 198 -4.66 2.49 -14.00
N ASN A 199 -4.42 2.52 -12.67
CA ASN A 199 -5.44 2.58 -11.62
C ASN A 199 -5.37 3.89 -10.83
N GLY A 200 -4.18 4.29 -10.39
CA GLY A 200 -3.89 5.50 -9.61
C GLY A 200 -3.56 5.25 -8.14
N HIS A 201 -3.83 4.05 -7.61
CA HIS A 201 -3.57 3.73 -6.20
C HIS A 201 -2.06 3.75 -5.89
N GLY A 202 -1.23 3.10 -6.68
CA GLY A 202 0.22 3.09 -6.45
C GLY A 202 0.86 4.47 -6.63
N THR A 203 0.35 5.31 -7.55
CA THR A 203 0.76 6.71 -7.68
C THR A 203 0.41 7.51 -6.43
N HIS A 204 -0.76 7.26 -5.84
CA HIS A 204 -1.18 7.91 -4.60
C HIS A 204 -0.28 7.52 -3.43
N VAL A 205 0.02 6.25 -3.28
CA VAL A 205 0.98 5.71 -2.30
C VAL A 205 2.36 6.34 -2.48
N ALA A 206 2.86 6.39 -3.72
CA ALA A 206 4.15 7.00 -4.05
C ALA A 206 4.23 8.49 -3.67
N GLY A 207 3.14 9.24 -3.87
CA GLY A 207 3.05 10.65 -3.49
C GLY A 207 3.10 10.87 -1.98
N ILE A 208 2.44 10.03 -1.17
CA ILE A 208 2.54 10.13 0.29
C ILE A 208 3.99 9.92 0.74
N ILE A 209 4.71 8.99 0.12
CA ILE A 209 6.11 8.73 0.45
C ILE A 209 7.00 9.90 0.04
N GLY A 210 6.94 10.31 -1.25
CA GLY A 210 8.03 11.08 -1.84
C GLY A 210 7.67 12.21 -2.79
N ALA A 211 6.41 12.71 -2.80
CA ALA A 211 6.05 13.86 -3.61
C ALA A 211 7.00 15.04 -3.35
N LEU A 212 7.37 15.74 -4.42
CA LEU A 212 8.40 16.77 -4.41
C LEU A 212 7.94 18.02 -3.66
N ASN A 213 8.86 18.71 -3.02
CA ASN A 213 8.62 20.06 -2.50
C ASN A 213 8.88 21.11 -3.59
N ASN A 214 8.01 21.19 -4.59
CA ASN A 214 8.20 21.95 -5.83
C ASN A 214 7.13 23.04 -6.08
N ASN A 215 6.32 23.37 -5.08
CA ASN A 215 5.21 24.33 -5.11
C ASN A 215 4.02 23.92 -6.00
N ILE A 216 3.92 22.66 -6.39
CA ILE A 216 2.73 22.08 -7.03
C ILE A 216 2.27 20.87 -6.20
N GLY A 217 1.01 20.48 -6.38
CA GLY A 217 0.47 19.24 -5.83
C GLY A 217 0.59 19.09 -4.33
N THR A 218 1.28 18.05 -3.89
CA THR A 218 1.46 17.69 -2.47
C THR A 218 2.94 17.58 -2.12
N THR A 219 3.25 17.41 -0.84
CA THR A 219 4.61 17.14 -0.38
C THR A 219 4.62 15.83 0.39
N GLY A 220 5.44 14.89 -0.03
CA GLY A 220 5.59 13.59 0.63
C GLY A 220 6.33 13.67 1.96
N VAL A 221 6.18 12.65 2.81
CA VAL A 221 6.88 12.54 4.09
C VAL A 221 8.40 12.57 3.89
N ALA A 222 8.91 11.80 2.93
CA ALA A 222 10.31 11.79 2.49
C ALA A 222 10.43 12.49 1.12
N SER A 223 10.07 13.77 1.06
CA SER A 223 10.02 14.55 -0.17
C SER A 223 11.31 14.40 -0.99
N GLY A 224 11.17 14.16 -2.30
CA GLY A 224 12.28 13.97 -3.22
C GLY A 224 12.96 12.60 -3.17
N ALA A 225 12.45 11.65 -2.40
CA ALA A 225 12.91 10.27 -2.41
C ALA A 225 12.84 9.66 -3.82
N THR A 226 13.78 8.80 -4.16
CA THR A 226 13.74 8.03 -5.40
C THR A 226 12.72 6.90 -5.26
N LEU A 227 11.74 6.87 -6.17
CA LEU A 227 10.62 5.92 -6.17
C LEU A 227 10.81 4.91 -7.30
N VAL A 228 10.58 3.63 -7.03
CA VAL A 228 10.61 2.56 -8.05
C VAL A 228 9.27 1.85 -8.07
N SER A 229 8.65 1.80 -9.24
CA SER A 229 7.37 1.13 -9.46
C SER A 229 7.57 -0.37 -9.69
N LEU A 230 6.95 -1.19 -8.87
CA LEU A 230 6.86 -2.63 -9.08
C LEU A 230 5.39 -3.01 -9.22
N ARG A 231 4.92 -2.95 -10.48
CA ARG A 231 3.51 -3.19 -10.80
C ARG A 231 3.18 -4.67 -10.69
N VAL A 232 2.34 -5.01 -9.73
CA VAL A 232 1.84 -6.37 -9.46
C VAL A 232 0.32 -6.48 -9.58
N LEU A 233 -0.38 -5.32 -9.56
CA LEU A 233 -1.82 -5.21 -9.64
C LEU A 233 -2.24 -4.54 -10.96
N ASP A 234 -3.35 -4.98 -11.53
CA ASP A 234 -3.90 -4.46 -12.78
C ASP A 234 -4.69 -3.15 -12.59
N ASP A 235 -5.37 -2.69 -13.62
CA ASP A 235 -6.22 -1.49 -13.61
C ASP A 235 -7.44 -1.63 -12.69
N GLY A 236 -7.88 -2.86 -12.41
CA GLY A 236 -8.89 -3.19 -11.41
C GLY A 236 -8.35 -3.21 -9.97
N GLY A 237 -7.04 -3.10 -9.77
CA GLY A 237 -6.39 -3.22 -8.46
C GLY A 237 -6.28 -4.65 -7.96
N GLU A 238 -6.31 -5.64 -8.86
CA GLU A 238 -6.17 -7.06 -8.54
C GLU A 238 -4.88 -7.63 -9.13
N GLY A 239 -4.25 -8.55 -8.42
CA GLY A 239 -3.05 -9.24 -8.89
C GLY A 239 -2.87 -10.61 -8.28
N ARG A 240 -1.92 -11.36 -8.81
CA ARG A 240 -1.62 -12.70 -8.32
C ARG A 240 -0.54 -12.68 -7.26
N LEU A 241 -0.70 -13.49 -6.24
CA LEU A 241 0.30 -13.74 -5.20
C LEU A 241 1.67 -14.09 -5.81
N SER A 242 1.71 -14.89 -6.87
CA SER A 242 2.94 -15.24 -7.59
C SER A 242 3.68 -14.02 -8.16
N GLY A 243 2.96 -13.00 -8.66
CA GLY A 243 3.55 -11.73 -9.12
C GLY A 243 4.12 -10.92 -7.97
N ILE A 244 3.40 -10.86 -6.85
CA ILE A 244 3.84 -10.16 -5.64
C ILE A 244 5.11 -10.79 -5.08
N VAL A 245 5.17 -12.12 -4.98
CA VAL A 245 6.38 -12.84 -4.56
C VAL A 245 7.56 -12.57 -5.50
N GLN A 246 7.32 -12.49 -6.81
CA GLN A 246 8.37 -12.11 -7.78
C GLN A 246 8.87 -10.69 -7.53
N ALA A 247 7.98 -9.73 -7.26
CA ALA A 247 8.35 -8.34 -6.98
C ALA A 247 9.20 -8.23 -5.70
N VAL A 248 8.81 -8.90 -4.61
CA VAL A 248 9.62 -8.95 -3.38
C VAL A 248 11.00 -9.54 -3.65
N ASN A 249 11.09 -10.66 -4.37
CA ASN A 249 12.39 -11.25 -4.73
C ASN A 249 13.21 -10.35 -5.65
N TYR A 250 12.58 -9.57 -6.53
CA TYR A 250 13.27 -8.57 -7.34
C TYR A 250 13.92 -7.50 -6.48
N VAL A 251 13.22 -7.01 -5.44
CA VAL A 251 13.81 -6.07 -4.47
C VAL A 251 14.98 -6.72 -3.72
N VAL A 252 14.85 -7.95 -3.23
CA VAL A 252 15.94 -8.67 -2.53
C VAL A 252 17.20 -8.77 -3.39
N GLN A 253 17.06 -8.86 -4.71
CA GLN A 253 18.18 -8.99 -5.65
C GLN A 253 18.78 -7.66 -6.11
N ASN A 254 18.02 -6.56 -6.09
CA ASN A 254 18.38 -5.27 -6.70
C ASN A 254 18.40 -4.10 -5.71
N GLY A 255 17.81 -4.27 -4.54
CA GLY A 255 17.81 -3.32 -3.44
C GLY A 255 19.07 -3.40 -2.59
N GLN A 256 19.20 -2.48 -1.67
CA GLN A 256 20.30 -2.42 -0.70
C GLN A 256 19.77 -2.23 0.72
N ALA A 257 20.57 -2.58 1.70
CA ALA A 257 20.21 -2.38 3.10
C ALA A 257 19.82 -0.92 3.39
N GLY A 258 18.68 -0.72 4.05
CA GLY A 258 18.08 0.58 4.33
C GLY A 258 17.17 1.11 3.20
N ASP A 259 17.04 0.44 2.06
CA ASP A 259 15.91 0.68 1.14
C ASP A 259 14.59 0.30 1.82
N VAL A 260 13.50 0.90 1.38
CA VAL A 260 12.16 0.68 1.96
C VAL A 260 11.23 0.09 0.90
N VAL A 261 10.53 -0.96 1.26
CA VAL A 261 9.43 -1.53 0.46
C VAL A 261 8.11 -1.13 1.08
N ASN A 262 7.23 -0.52 0.29
CA ASN A 262 5.84 -0.30 0.65
C ASN A 262 4.96 -1.35 -0.01
N MET A 263 4.14 -2.02 0.77
CA MET A 263 3.12 -2.97 0.30
C MET A 263 1.75 -2.53 0.83
N SER A 264 1.08 -1.70 0.04
CA SER A 264 -0.29 -1.24 0.33
C SER A 264 -1.33 -2.19 -0.26
N LEU A 265 -1.10 -3.48 -0.08
CA LEU A 265 -1.91 -4.58 -0.57
C LEU A 265 -1.86 -5.76 0.40
N GLY A 266 -2.83 -6.63 0.29
CA GLY A 266 -2.90 -7.85 1.09
C GLY A 266 -4.22 -8.57 0.88
N GLY A 267 -4.44 -9.63 1.65
CA GLY A 267 -5.70 -10.37 1.57
C GLY A 267 -5.86 -11.38 2.68
N GLU A 268 -7.11 -11.80 2.87
CA GLU A 268 -7.45 -12.90 3.76
C GLU A 268 -6.87 -14.21 3.21
N GLY A 269 -6.24 -14.97 4.06
CA GLY A 269 -5.54 -16.21 3.75
C GLY A 269 -4.03 -16.07 3.88
N LEU A 270 -3.39 -17.16 4.25
CA LEU A 270 -1.99 -17.19 4.61
C LEU A 270 -1.14 -17.59 3.40
N SER A 271 -0.01 -16.90 3.22
CA SER A 271 1.02 -17.28 2.25
C SER A 271 2.38 -17.35 2.91
N THR A 272 2.79 -18.58 3.23
CA THR A 272 4.14 -18.84 3.76
C THR A 272 5.23 -18.44 2.78
N THR A 273 4.99 -18.56 1.48
CA THR A 273 5.95 -18.18 0.44
C THR A 273 6.20 -16.67 0.43
N LEU A 274 5.14 -15.85 0.50
CA LEU A 274 5.26 -14.39 0.56
C LEU A 274 5.93 -13.95 1.86
N GLU A 275 5.47 -14.47 2.99
CA GLU A 275 6.01 -14.15 4.31
C GLU A 275 7.51 -14.45 4.40
N ARG A 276 7.95 -15.62 3.91
CA ARG A 276 9.39 -15.96 3.84
C ARG A 276 10.17 -15.07 2.88
N ALA A 277 9.59 -14.63 1.77
CA ALA A 277 10.25 -13.70 0.86
C ALA A 277 10.49 -12.34 1.53
N ILE A 278 9.51 -11.83 2.26
CA ILE A 278 9.62 -10.58 3.05
C ILE A 278 10.68 -10.73 4.14
N ILE A 279 10.64 -11.81 4.93
CA ILE A 279 11.62 -12.06 5.99
C ILE A 279 13.04 -12.09 5.43
N ARG A 280 13.30 -12.77 4.29
CA ARG A 280 14.62 -12.76 3.64
C ARG A 280 15.07 -11.36 3.24
N GLY A 281 14.15 -10.51 2.74
CA GLY A 281 14.45 -9.11 2.44
C GLY A 281 14.80 -8.32 3.70
N ALA A 282 14.03 -8.54 4.76
CA ALA A 282 14.24 -7.91 6.06
C ALA A 282 15.58 -8.33 6.70
N GLU A 283 15.96 -9.60 6.61
CA GLU A 283 17.28 -10.12 7.03
C GLU A 283 18.43 -9.54 6.19
N ALA A 284 18.19 -9.19 4.94
CA ALA A 284 19.15 -8.46 4.10
C ALA A 284 19.24 -6.95 4.43
N GLY A 285 18.49 -6.48 5.43
CA GLY A 285 18.49 -5.10 5.89
C GLY A 285 17.54 -4.17 5.12
N ILE A 286 16.64 -4.69 4.28
CA ILE A 286 15.58 -3.94 3.64
C ILE A 286 14.45 -3.75 4.65
N LEU A 287 13.85 -2.55 4.68
CA LEU A 287 12.76 -2.23 5.58
C LEU A 287 11.42 -2.39 4.84
N PHE A 288 10.40 -2.88 5.53
CA PHE A 288 9.07 -3.09 4.94
C PHE A 288 8.01 -2.35 5.74
N ALA A 289 7.11 -1.65 5.05
CA ALA A 289 5.86 -1.15 5.61
C ALA A 289 4.69 -1.85 4.91
N LEU A 290 3.88 -2.52 5.70
CA LEU A 290 2.77 -3.36 5.26
C LEU A 290 1.45 -2.77 5.73
N ALA A 291 0.48 -2.62 4.82
CA ALA A 291 -0.87 -2.24 5.22
C ALA A 291 -1.57 -3.38 5.98
N ALA A 292 -2.21 -3.06 7.08
CA ALA A 292 -2.91 -4.05 7.93
C ALA A 292 -4.12 -4.71 7.23
N GLY A 293 -4.74 -4.00 6.27
CA GLY A 293 -6.01 -4.40 5.65
C GLY A 293 -7.19 -3.60 6.19
N ASN A 294 -8.33 -3.68 5.49
CA ASN A 294 -9.46 -2.76 5.71
C ASN A 294 -10.80 -3.50 5.95
N ASP A 295 -10.77 -4.62 6.63
CA ASP A 295 -11.96 -5.46 6.90
C ASP A 295 -12.47 -5.33 8.34
N GLY A 296 -11.78 -4.53 9.19
CA GLY A 296 -12.09 -4.42 10.62
C GLY A 296 -11.93 -5.74 11.38
N LYS A 297 -10.93 -6.54 10.98
CA LYS A 297 -10.67 -7.89 11.51
C LYS A 297 -9.26 -7.99 12.10
N ASP A 298 -9.03 -9.08 12.83
CA ASP A 298 -7.71 -9.44 13.34
C ASP A 298 -6.78 -9.83 12.18
N VAL A 299 -5.56 -9.25 12.15
CA VAL A 299 -4.53 -9.44 11.10
C VAL A 299 -3.94 -10.86 11.06
N GLU A 300 -4.12 -11.68 12.09
CA GLU A 300 -3.55 -13.03 12.17
C GLU A 300 -3.90 -13.94 10.97
N ASN A 301 -4.99 -13.64 10.27
CA ASN A 301 -5.44 -14.38 9.10
C ASN A 301 -5.11 -13.68 7.77
N TYR A 302 -4.29 -12.62 7.79
CA TYR A 302 -3.98 -11.80 6.63
C TYR A 302 -2.49 -11.85 6.27
N SER A 303 -2.17 -12.24 5.03
CA SER A 303 -0.82 -12.06 4.49
C SER A 303 -0.79 -10.87 3.51
N PRO A 304 0.29 -10.04 3.58
CA PRO A 304 1.48 -10.20 4.43
C PRO A 304 1.38 -9.57 5.83
N ALA A 305 0.24 -8.96 6.20
CA ALA A 305 0.09 -8.10 7.37
C ALA A 305 0.50 -8.75 8.72
N ARG A 306 0.44 -10.09 8.82
CA ARG A 306 0.83 -10.80 10.06
C ARG A 306 2.34 -11.05 10.21
N VAL A 307 3.18 -10.62 9.25
CA VAL A 307 4.63 -10.85 9.31
C VAL A 307 5.24 -10.05 10.44
N ASN A 308 5.93 -10.71 11.36
CA ASN A 308 6.63 -10.08 12.49
C ASN A 308 8.14 -10.24 12.33
N HIS A 309 8.86 -9.12 12.19
CA HIS A 309 10.31 -9.05 12.11
C HIS A 309 10.79 -7.62 12.39
N ALA A 310 11.96 -7.42 13.01
CA ALA A 310 12.48 -6.12 13.40
C ALA A 310 12.61 -5.05 12.27
N ASN A 311 12.63 -5.48 11.02
CA ASN A 311 12.67 -4.61 9.83
C ASN A 311 11.35 -4.64 9.03
N VAL A 312 10.27 -5.16 9.60
CA VAL A 312 8.92 -5.18 9.02
C VAL A 312 7.99 -4.44 9.96
N PHE A 313 7.19 -3.55 9.42
CA PHE A 313 6.26 -2.71 10.18
C PHE A 313 4.86 -2.87 9.58
N THR A 314 3.96 -3.52 10.30
CA THR A 314 2.55 -3.60 9.93
C THR A 314 1.80 -2.41 10.48
N VAL A 315 1.06 -1.71 9.60
CA VAL A 315 0.54 -0.38 9.85
C VAL A 315 -0.98 -0.37 9.84
N SER A 316 -1.59 -0.04 10.97
CA SER A 316 -3.01 0.27 11.10
C SER A 316 -3.32 1.73 10.72
N ALA A 317 -4.60 2.06 10.58
CA ALA A 317 -5.02 3.39 10.14
C ALA A 317 -5.76 4.19 11.21
N MET A 318 -5.45 5.50 11.29
CA MET A 318 -6.17 6.48 12.10
C MET A 318 -6.61 7.70 11.28
N ASN A 319 -7.57 8.46 11.82
CA ASN A 319 -7.99 9.74 11.29
C ASN A 319 -7.16 10.90 11.87
N GLN A 320 -7.44 12.14 11.40
CA GLN A 320 -6.74 13.34 11.85
C GLN A 320 -6.91 13.70 13.35
N ASN A 321 -7.87 13.07 14.04
CA ASN A 321 -8.12 13.24 15.46
C ASN A 321 -7.47 12.13 16.31
N ASN A 322 -6.55 11.36 15.73
CA ASN A 322 -5.87 10.22 16.37
C ASN A 322 -6.86 9.15 16.87
N GLN A 323 -7.95 8.94 16.12
CA GLN A 323 -8.92 7.89 16.39
C GLN A 323 -8.70 6.76 15.38
N PHE A 324 -8.71 5.53 15.87
CA PHE A 324 -8.58 4.32 15.06
C PHE A 324 -9.69 4.28 13.99
N ALA A 325 -9.32 3.99 12.75
CA ALA A 325 -10.27 3.93 11.66
C ALA A 325 -11.08 2.64 11.73
N SER A 326 -12.41 2.73 11.72
CA SER A 326 -13.31 1.59 11.91
C SER A 326 -13.17 0.46 10.87
N PHE A 327 -12.59 0.77 9.72
CA PHE A 327 -12.28 -0.23 8.70
C PHE A 327 -10.93 -0.93 8.93
N SER A 328 -10.00 -0.32 9.68
CA SER A 328 -8.66 -0.85 9.85
C SER A 328 -8.68 -2.21 10.53
N ASN A 329 -7.89 -3.14 9.99
CA ASN A 329 -7.58 -4.35 10.72
C ASN A 329 -6.72 -4.01 11.94
N TYR A 330 -6.76 -4.87 12.96
CA TYR A 330 -6.17 -4.71 14.28
C TYR A 330 -5.50 -6.01 14.75
N GLY A 331 -4.88 -6.03 15.91
CA GLY A 331 -4.36 -7.24 16.54
C GLY A 331 -2.87 -7.22 16.83
N ALA A 332 -2.37 -8.27 17.45
CA ALA A 332 -1.04 -8.35 18.04
C ALA A 332 0.14 -8.20 17.06
N SER A 333 -0.09 -8.37 15.76
CA SER A 333 0.93 -8.19 14.72
C SER A 333 0.98 -6.76 14.15
N ILE A 334 0.17 -5.82 14.67
CA ILE A 334 0.29 -4.40 14.34
C ILE A 334 1.47 -3.81 15.12
N ASP A 335 2.38 -3.16 14.42
CA ASP A 335 3.54 -2.50 15.02
C ASP A 335 3.28 -1.02 15.32
N VAL A 336 2.46 -0.36 14.47
CA VAL A 336 2.27 1.09 14.54
C VAL A 336 1.00 1.53 13.80
N CYS A 337 0.40 2.63 14.25
CA CYS A 337 -0.73 3.29 13.59
C CYS A 337 -0.26 4.58 12.88
N ALA A 338 -0.83 4.87 11.70
CA ALA A 338 -0.54 6.10 10.96
C ALA A 338 -1.80 6.69 10.31
N TYR A 339 -1.70 7.92 9.77
CA TYR A 339 -2.83 8.59 9.13
C TYR A 339 -3.26 7.86 7.85
N GLY A 340 -4.50 7.39 7.83
CA GLY A 340 -5.06 6.61 6.72
C GLY A 340 -6.45 7.06 6.27
N VAL A 341 -6.99 8.15 6.82
CA VAL A 341 -8.35 8.61 6.52
C VAL A 341 -8.30 9.97 5.81
N ARG A 342 -8.90 10.05 4.60
CA ARG A 342 -8.98 11.28 3.78
C ARG A 342 -7.60 11.89 3.48
N ILE A 343 -6.70 11.07 2.99
CA ILE A 343 -5.35 11.47 2.64
C ILE A 343 -5.31 11.96 1.20
N VAL A 344 -4.86 13.19 1.00
CA VAL A 344 -4.64 13.80 -0.32
C VAL A 344 -3.24 13.46 -0.80
N SER A 345 -3.11 12.99 -2.06
CA SER A 345 -1.82 12.70 -2.68
C SER A 345 -1.90 12.72 -4.21
N ALA A 346 -0.75 12.54 -4.87
CA ALA A 346 -0.64 12.38 -6.31
C ALA A 346 -1.56 11.26 -6.83
N TYR A 347 -1.98 11.35 -8.07
CA TYR A 347 -2.83 10.36 -8.73
C TYR A 347 -2.52 10.30 -10.23
N MET A 348 -2.81 9.18 -10.87
CA MET A 348 -2.47 8.97 -12.29
C MET A 348 -2.89 10.12 -13.20
N ASN A 349 -2.18 10.28 -14.31
CA ASN A 349 -2.35 11.36 -15.31
C ASN A 349 -2.09 12.76 -14.73
N GLY A 350 -1.08 12.90 -13.87
CA GLY A 350 -0.66 14.16 -13.28
C GLY A 350 -1.71 14.80 -12.36
N ARG A 351 -2.68 14.03 -11.89
CA ARG A 351 -3.77 14.50 -11.02
C ARG A 351 -3.49 14.23 -9.55
N TYR A 352 -4.47 14.55 -8.72
CA TYR A 352 -4.45 14.34 -7.28
C TYR A 352 -5.80 13.80 -6.82
N ALA A 353 -5.79 13.00 -5.77
CA ALA A 353 -6.99 12.40 -5.20
C ALA A 353 -6.93 12.33 -3.68
N THR A 354 -8.09 12.20 -3.06
CA THR A 354 -8.25 11.90 -1.64
C THR A 354 -8.66 10.44 -1.50
N LEU A 355 -7.85 9.65 -0.81
CA LEU A 355 -8.12 8.24 -0.54
C LEU A 355 -8.15 7.96 0.97
N SER A 356 -8.78 6.85 1.34
CA SER A 356 -8.74 6.33 2.71
C SER A 356 -8.42 4.84 2.69
N GLY A 357 -7.69 4.36 3.69
CA GLY A 357 -7.28 2.96 3.83
C GLY A 357 -6.00 2.82 4.65
N THR A 358 -5.73 1.63 5.15
CA THR A 358 -4.39 1.26 5.66
C THR A 358 -3.32 1.39 4.58
N SER A 359 -3.75 1.30 3.31
CA SER A 359 -2.93 1.60 2.13
C SER A 359 -2.37 3.03 2.10
N MET A 360 -3.03 3.99 2.75
CA MET A 360 -2.55 5.36 2.89
C MET A 360 -1.77 5.56 4.20
N ALA A 361 -1.99 4.71 5.20
CA ALA A 361 -1.23 4.73 6.45
C ALA A 361 0.20 4.18 6.26
N ALA A 362 0.36 3.03 5.62
CA ALA A 362 1.65 2.39 5.37
C ALA A 362 2.69 3.29 4.68
N PRO A 363 2.36 4.09 3.65
CA PRO A 363 3.33 4.97 3.02
C PRO A 363 3.82 6.13 3.91
N HIS A 364 3.07 6.58 4.93
CA HIS A 364 3.61 7.52 5.92
C HIS A 364 4.77 6.88 6.68
N VAL A 365 4.59 5.63 7.10
CA VAL A 365 5.65 4.85 7.76
C VAL A 365 6.82 4.60 6.82
N SER A 366 6.57 4.27 5.54
CA SER A 366 7.62 4.12 4.53
C SER A 366 8.48 5.38 4.39
N GLY A 367 7.86 6.56 4.37
CA GLY A 367 8.57 7.84 4.35
C GLY A 367 9.42 8.06 5.60
N LEU A 368 8.88 7.76 6.79
CA LEU A 368 9.64 7.84 8.05
C LEU A 368 10.82 6.87 8.06
N LEU A 369 10.65 5.64 7.58
CA LEU A 369 11.72 4.64 7.49
C LEU A 369 12.85 5.07 6.54
N LEU A 370 12.55 5.76 5.43
CA LEU A 370 13.57 6.34 4.56
C LEU A 370 14.42 7.40 5.26
N ILE A 371 13.83 8.16 6.19
CA ILE A 371 14.47 9.25 6.91
C ILE A 371 15.24 8.73 8.14
N ARG A 372 14.65 7.79 8.89
CA ARG A 372 15.13 7.36 10.21
C ARG A 372 15.67 5.93 10.27
N GLY A 373 15.52 5.16 9.18
CA GLY A 373 15.78 3.73 9.22
C GLY A 373 14.79 3.01 10.12
N SER A 374 15.18 1.88 10.69
CA SER A 374 14.32 1.10 11.59
C SER A 374 14.04 1.76 12.95
N ASN A 375 14.70 2.91 13.25
CA ASN A 375 14.42 3.69 14.45
C ASN A 375 13.24 4.63 14.20
N LEU A 376 12.06 4.03 14.01
CA LEU A 376 10.82 4.74 13.70
C LEU A 376 10.39 5.65 14.86
N PRO A 377 10.21 6.96 14.67
CA PRO A 377 9.70 7.83 15.72
C PRO A 377 8.23 7.49 15.99
N MET A 378 7.90 7.34 17.26
CA MET A 378 6.54 7.03 17.73
C MET A 378 6.18 7.93 18.91
N HIS A 379 4.92 8.33 19.00
CA HIS A 379 4.42 9.17 20.08
C HIS A 379 3.00 8.78 20.47
N GLY A 380 2.70 8.77 21.78
CA GLY A 380 1.36 8.43 22.26
C GLY A 380 0.82 7.11 21.72
N ALA A 381 -0.50 6.96 21.74
CA ALA A 381 -1.19 5.80 21.19
C ALA A 381 -2.54 6.23 20.59
N VAL A 382 -3.01 5.50 19.58
CA VAL A 382 -4.29 5.75 18.94
C VAL A 382 -5.45 5.51 19.92
N SER A 383 -6.53 6.26 19.80
CA SER A 383 -7.73 6.06 20.63
C SER A 383 -8.76 5.18 19.90
N GLY A 384 -9.47 4.34 20.65
CA GLY A 384 -10.57 3.53 20.13
C GLY A 384 -10.13 2.28 19.36
N ASP A 385 -8.93 1.78 19.62
CA ASP A 385 -8.46 0.50 19.11
C ASP A 385 -9.35 -0.63 19.65
N PRO A 386 -9.89 -1.50 18.76
CA PRO A 386 -10.90 -2.48 19.15
C PRO A 386 -10.37 -3.66 19.97
N ASP A 387 -9.07 -3.98 19.92
CA ASP A 387 -8.51 -5.10 20.70
C ASP A 387 -8.12 -4.71 22.13
N GLY A 388 -8.17 -3.42 22.47
CA GLY A 388 -7.86 -2.89 23.79
C GLY A 388 -6.35 -2.76 24.09
N ALA A 389 -5.48 -2.95 23.08
CA ALA A 389 -4.05 -2.74 23.16
C ALA A 389 -3.63 -1.62 22.16
N PRO A 390 -3.89 -0.33 22.48
CA PRO A 390 -3.77 0.76 21.53
C PRO A 390 -2.41 0.84 20.85
N ASP A 391 -2.39 0.84 19.50
CA ASP A 391 -1.18 0.93 18.70
C ASP A 391 -0.45 2.27 18.91
N PRO A 392 0.89 2.28 18.99
CA PRO A 392 1.67 3.52 19.00
C PRO A 392 1.51 4.27 17.68
N MET A 393 1.46 5.62 17.73
CA MET A 393 1.31 6.45 16.55
C MET A 393 2.66 6.80 15.93
N ALA A 394 2.80 6.60 14.62
CA ALA A 394 4.00 6.97 13.86
C ALA A 394 4.09 8.49 13.65
N GLY A 395 5.24 9.08 13.91
CA GLY A 395 5.53 10.50 13.72
C GLY A 395 6.39 11.08 14.83
N GLU A 396 6.83 12.35 14.66
CA GLU A 396 7.69 13.02 15.65
C GLU A 396 6.93 13.47 16.91
N GLY A 397 5.59 13.50 16.87
CA GLY A 397 4.79 14.16 17.90
C GLY A 397 4.84 15.68 17.84
N GLU A 398 3.96 16.37 18.61
CA GLU A 398 3.99 17.82 18.77
C GLU A 398 5.14 18.30 19.67
#